data_452e2b51e5306c8867e206cc83710bbf
#
_entry.id   452e2b51e5306c8867e206cc83710bbf
#
_cell.length_a   1.000
_cell.length_b   1.000
_cell.length_c   1.000
_cell.angle_alpha   90.00
_cell.angle_beta   90.00
_cell.angle_gamma   90.00
#
_symmetry.space_group_name_H-M   'P 1'
#
loop_
_entity.id
_entity.type
_entity.pdbx_description
1 polymer ?
#
loop_
_entity_poly.entity_id
_entity_poly.type
_entity_poly.pdbx_seq_one_letter_code
_entity_poly.pdbx_strand_id
1 'polypeptide(L)'
;PGEALVAVMASAINYNTVWTSIFEPLPTFGFLDRLGKESVWGARHARDEHIVGSDASGVIVKVGSAVRNWKPGDRVTVHCNYLDDQDPSAHNDSMLAANQRIWGFETNFGGLADLSVVKANQLMPKPAHLSWEEAAVNALCSSTSYRMLVGDNAANMKQGDNVFIWGATGGIGAYATQLVLNGGGTPVGVVSSPERAELLNAMGCEFVVDRKAEGYQFWSDENTQDESEWRR
;
A
#
# COMPACT_ATOMS: atom_id res chain seq x y z
N PRO A 1 -16.18 -5.73 -18.58
CA PRO A 1 -15.36 -5.73 -19.81
C PRO A 1 -13.90 -5.36 -19.57
N GLY A 2 -13.59 -4.35 -18.71
CA GLY A 2 -12.25 -3.86 -18.42
C GLY A 2 -11.53 -4.57 -17.27
N GLU A 3 -11.86 -5.81 -16.98
CA GLU A 3 -11.35 -6.56 -15.84
C GLU A 3 -10.65 -7.84 -16.24
N ALA A 4 -9.84 -8.36 -15.33
CA ALA A 4 -9.20 -9.65 -15.46
C ALA A 4 -9.52 -10.54 -14.24
N LEU A 5 -9.59 -11.83 -14.48
CA LEU A 5 -9.61 -12.87 -13.47
C LEU A 5 -8.18 -13.36 -13.26
N VAL A 6 -7.69 -13.25 -12.04
CA VAL A 6 -6.32 -13.64 -11.65
C VAL A 6 -6.39 -14.84 -10.73
N ALA A 7 -5.66 -15.90 -11.05
CA ALA A 7 -5.33 -16.97 -10.11
C ALA A 7 -4.22 -16.44 -9.19
N VAL A 8 -4.55 -16.28 -7.92
CA VAL A 8 -3.63 -15.71 -6.94
C VAL A 8 -2.62 -16.77 -6.51
N MET A 9 -1.34 -16.46 -6.66
CA MET A 9 -0.23 -17.32 -6.26
C MET A 9 0.32 -16.94 -4.89
N ALA A 10 0.26 -15.65 -4.55
CA ALA A 10 0.59 -15.12 -3.24
C ALA A 10 -0.17 -13.82 -2.96
N SER A 11 -0.44 -13.56 -1.70
CA SER A 11 -1.03 -12.32 -1.19
C SER A 11 -0.27 -11.89 0.07
N ALA A 12 -0.49 -10.64 0.51
CA ALA A 12 0.13 -10.12 1.71
C ALA A 12 -0.89 -9.47 2.63
N ILE A 13 -0.56 -9.45 3.92
CA ILE A 13 -1.36 -8.81 4.96
C ILE A 13 -0.76 -7.42 5.26
N ASN A 14 -1.59 -6.40 5.11
CA ASN A 14 -1.30 -5.03 5.51
C ASN A 14 -2.20 -4.63 6.69
N TYR A 15 -1.96 -3.49 7.31
CA TYR A 15 -2.80 -3.01 8.41
C TYR A 15 -4.26 -2.81 8.02
N ASN A 16 -4.54 -2.34 6.80
CA ASN A 16 -5.91 -2.23 6.30
C ASN A 16 -6.61 -3.61 6.23
N THR A 17 -5.89 -4.68 5.89
CA THR A 17 -6.43 -6.05 5.93
C THR A 17 -6.81 -6.45 7.36
N VAL A 18 -5.97 -6.11 8.35
CA VAL A 18 -6.28 -6.37 9.78
C VAL A 18 -7.50 -5.58 10.21
N TRP A 19 -7.55 -4.26 9.92
CA TRP A 19 -8.70 -3.41 10.25
C TRP A 19 -10.00 -3.93 9.65
N THR A 20 -9.96 -4.35 8.39
CA THR A 20 -11.11 -4.96 7.70
C THR A 20 -11.61 -6.20 8.43
N SER A 21 -10.68 -7.08 8.85
CA SER A 21 -11.02 -8.36 9.46
C SER A 21 -11.60 -8.24 10.86
N ILE A 22 -11.27 -7.18 11.60
CA ILE A 22 -11.79 -6.91 12.95
C ILE A 22 -12.91 -5.87 12.97
N PHE A 23 -13.29 -5.31 11.81
CA PHE A 23 -14.30 -4.26 11.65
C PHE A 23 -14.01 -2.97 12.44
N GLU A 24 -12.75 -2.66 12.64
CA GLU A 24 -12.28 -1.47 13.34
C GLU A 24 -11.22 -0.72 12.53
N PRO A 25 -11.12 0.60 12.65
CA PRO A 25 -12.08 1.51 13.28
C PRO A 25 -13.35 1.75 12.45
N LEU A 26 -13.42 1.16 11.26
CA LEU A 26 -14.48 1.42 10.28
C LEU A 26 -15.22 0.11 9.90
N PRO A 27 -16.57 0.15 9.83
CA PRO A 27 -17.37 -0.98 9.37
C PRO A 27 -17.23 -1.15 7.85
N THR A 28 -16.40 -2.08 7.40
CA THR A 28 -16.07 -2.24 5.97
C THR A 28 -17.26 -2.63 5.10
N PHE A 29 -18.24 -3.34 5.61
CA PHE A 29 -19.49 -3.57 4.89
C PHE A 29 -20.22 -2.28 4.50
N GLY A 30 -20.08 -1.21 5.30
CA GLY A 30 -20.60 0.12 4.94
C GLY A 30 -19.93 0.72 3.69
N PHE A 31 -18.67 0.41 3.44
CA PHE A 31 -17.99 0.80 2.19
C PHE A 31 -18.55 0.01 1.01
N LEU A 32 -18.74 -1.31 1.17
CA LEU A 32 -19.30 -2.17 0.12
C LEU A 32 -20.72 -1.73 -0.25
N ASP A 33 -21.55 -1.41 0.72
CA ASP A 33 -22.91 -0.90 0.53
C ASP A 33 -22.92 0.44 -0.19
N ARG A 34 -22.00 1.35 0.17
CA ARG A 34 -21.85 2.64 -0.51
C ARG A 34 -21.47 2.43 -1.96
N LEU A 35 -20.42 1.66 -2.23
CA LEU A 35 -19.98 1.32 -3.57
C LEU A 35 -21.10 0.67 -4.39
N GLY A 36 -21.89 -0.21 -3.76
CA GLY A 36 -23.04 -0.87 -4.38
C GLY A 36 -24.13 0.09 -4.85
N LYS A 37 -24.25 1.27 -4.23
CA LYS A 37 -25.23 2.31 -4.60
C LYS A 37 -24.71 3.29 -5.65
N GLU A 38 -23.39 3.36 -5.85
CA GLU A 38 -22.77 4.32 -6.77
C GLU A 38 -22.99 3.95 -8.25
N SER A 39 -23.05 2.66 -8.57
CA SER A 39 -23.22 2.21 -9.96
C SER A 39 -23.69 0.76 -10.06
N VAL A 40 -24.19 0.39 -11.24
CA VAL A 40 -24.53 -1.01 -11.57
C VAL A 40 -23.32 -1.94 -11.42
N TRP A 41 -22.13 -1.46 -11.72
CA TRP A 41 -20.87 -2.21 -11.55
C TRP A 41 -20.46 -2.34 -10.09
N GLY A 42 -20.77 -1.34 -9.27
CA GLY A 42 -20.57 -1.34 -7.83
C GLY A 42 -21.47 -2.34 -7.10
N ALA A 43 -22.70 -2.55 -7.60
CA ALA A 43 -23.70 -3.40 -6.95
C ALA A 43 -23.22 -4.82 -6.63
N ARG A 44 -22.30 -5.39 -7.42
CA ARG A 44 -21.73 -6.71 -7.18
C ARG A 44 -20.81 -6.78 -5.94
N HIS A 45 -20.31 -5.64 -5.45
CA HIS A 45 -19.46 -5.57 -4.26
C HIS A 45 -20.27 -5.58 -2.97
N ALA A 46 -21.54 -5.16 -3.00
CA ALA A 46 -22.46 -5.17 -1.86
C ALA A 46 -22.96 -6.61 -1.63
N ARG A 47 -22.23 -7.36 -0.83
CA ARG A 47 -22.49 -8.76 -0.47
C ARG A 47 -22.36 -8.94 1.04
N ASP A 48 -22.91 -10.05 1.54
CA ASP A 48 -22.80 -10.44 2.94
C ASP A 48 -21.40 -11.01 3.27
N GLU A 49 -20.61 -11.38 2.25
CA GLU A 49 -19.22 -11.83 2.39
C GLU A 49 -18.27 -10.77 1.85
N HIS A 50 -17.16 -10.57 2.55
CA HIS A 50 -16.07 -9.70 2.13
C HIS A 50 -14.78 -10.50 1.95
N ILE A 51 -14.35 -10.65 0.72
CA ILE A 51 -13.03 -11.19 0.38
C ILE A 51 -12.03 -10.04 0.51
N VAL A 52 -11.21 -10.11 1.54
CA VAL A 52 -10.25 -9.06 1.92
C VAL A 52 -8.88 -9.26 1.23
N GLY A 53 -7.96 -8.32 1.43
CA GLY A 53 -6.59 -8.36 0.91
C GLY A 53 -6.37 -7.38 -0.22
N SER A 54 -5.36 -6.53 -0.05
CA SER A 54 -5.06 -5.41 -0.96
C SER A 54 -3.74 -5.61 -1.72
N ASP A 55 -3.16 -6.80 -1.61
CA ASP A 55 -1.97 -7.22 -2.33
C ASP A 55 -2.18 -8.58 -2.98
N ALA A 56 -1.66 -8.76 -4.18
CA ALA A 56 -1.56 -10.08 -4.80
C ALA A 56 -0.49 -10.11 -5.89
N SER A 57 0.03 -11.29 -6.12
CA SER A 57 0.70 -11.68 -7.34
C SER A 57 0.06 -12.95 -7.90
N GLY A 58 0.01 -13.10 -9.21
CA GLY A 58 -0.69 -14.25 -9.78
C GLY A 58 -0.58 -14.34 -11.29
N VAL A 59 -1.40 -15.24 -11.84
CA VAL A 59 -1.48 -15.49 -13.28
C VAL A 59 -2.87 -15.14 -13.78
N ILE A 60 -2.95 -14.41 -14.88
CA ILE A 60 -4.23 -14.09 -15.51
C ILE A 60 -4.83 -15.38 -16.10
N VAL A 61 -6.06 -15.67 -15.69
CA VAL A 61 -6.84 -16.81 -16.20
C VAL A 61 -7.76 -16.39 -17.34
N LYS A 62 -8.37 -15.19 -17.20
CA LYS A 62 -9.32 -14.67 -18.17
C LYS A 62 -9.29 -13.14 -18.17
N VAL A 63 -9.56 -12.55 -19.33
CA VAL A 63 -9.68 -11.10 -19.49
C VAL A 63 -11.06 -10.74 -20.06
N GLY A 64 -11.54 -9.56 -19.70
CA GLY A 64 -12.75 -8.99 -20.25
C GLY A 64 -12.54 -8.48 -21.69
N SER A 65 -13.64 -8.29 -22.40
CA SER A 65 -13.63 -7.94 -23.84
C SER A 65 -12.98 -6.59 -24.18
N ALA A 66 -12.85 -5.69 -23.21
CA ALA A 66 -12.19 -4.39 -23.38
C ALA A 66 -10.72 -4.37 -22.95
N VAL A 67 -10.21 -5.44 -22.38
CA VAL A 67 -8.80 -5.55 -21.98
C VAL A 67 -7.94 -5.83 -23.21
N ARG A 68 -6.94 -4.98 -23.46
CA ARG A 68 -6.08 -5.04 -24.66
C ARG A 68 -4.65 -5.44 -24.37
N ASN A 69 -4.13 -5.03 -23.21
CA ASN A 69 -2.70 -5.14 -22.88
C ASN A 69 -2.36 -6.42 -22.11
N TRP A 70 -3.35 -7.20 -21.77
CA TRP A 70 -3.19 -8.42 -20.97
C TRP A 70 -3.88 -9.61 -21.62
N LYS A 71 -3.34 -10.80 -21.39
CA LYS A 71 -3.89 -12.07 -21.87
C LYS A 71 -3.75 -13.18 -20.82
N PRO A 72 -4.54 -14.24 -20.92
CA PRO A 72 -4.37 -15.44 -20.10
C PRO A 72 -2.92 -15.96 -20.17
N GLY A 73 -2.39 -16.35 -19.01
CA GLY A 73 -1.00 -16.79 -18.82
C GLY A 73 -0.01 -15.69 -18.45
N ASP A 74 -0.36 -14.42 -18.56
CA ASP A 74 0.53 -13.33 -18.11
C ASP A 74 0.68 -13.38 -16.60
N ARG A 75 1.92 -13.20 -16.13
CA ARG A 75 2.28 -13.13 -14.69
C ARG A 75 2.25 -11.69 -14.23
N VAL A 76 1.49 -11.43 -13.19
CA VAL A 76 1.18 -10.07 -12.75
C VAL A 76 1.33 -9.88 -11.24
N THR A 77 1.56 -8.64 -10.84
CA THR A 77 1.25 -8.11 -9.52
C THR A 77 0.03 -7.20 -9.61
N VAL A 78 -0.73 -7.12 -8.53
CA VAL A 78 -1.97 -6.34 -8.47
C VAL A 78 -1.76 -5.16 -7.55
N HIS A 79 -1.97 -3.96 -8.08
CA HIS A 79 -1.95 -2.72 -7.30
C HIS A 79 -3.28 -2.52 -6.56
N CYS A 80 -3.23 -2.01 -5.34
CA CYS A 80 -4.42 -1.83 -4.50
C CYS A 80 -5.37 -0.71 -4.95
N ASN A 81 -4.93 0.16 -5.85
CA ASN A 81 -5.69 1.36 -6.25
C ASN A 81 -6.81 0.99 -7.23
N TYR A 82 -8.03 0.94 -6.73
CA TYR A 82 -9.24 0.65 -7.51
C TYR A 82 -9.92 1.96 -7.90
N LEU A 83 -9.96 2.27 -9.19
CA LEU A 83 -10.54 3.49 -9.74
C LEU A 83 -11.04 3.28 -11.17
N ASP A 84 -11.78 4.24 -11.68
CA ASP A 84 -12.11 4.33 -13.12
C ASP A 84 -10.97 5.06 -13.85
N ASP A 85 -10.29 4.35 -14.75
CA ASP A 85 -9.18 4.88 -15.55
C ASP A 85 -9.62 5.88 -16.64
N GLN A 86 -10.92 5.98 -16.87
CA GLN A 86 -11.51 6.96 -17.78
C GLN A 86 -11.94 8.25 -17.09
N ASP A 87 -11.85 8.31 -15.76
CA ASP A 87 -12.10 9.53 -15.00
C ASP A 87 -10.95 10.53 -15.23
N PRO A 88 -11.21 11.72 -15.80
CA PRO A 88 -10.18 12.73 -16.03
C PRO A 88 -9.43 13.16 -14.77
N SER A 89 -10.08 13.11 -13.60
CA SER A 89 -9.46 13.46 -12.32
C SER A 89 -8.36 12.48 -11.89
N ALA A 90 -8.36 11.27 -12.46
CA ALA A 90 -7.36 10.23 -12.19
C ALA A 90 -6.08 10.36 -13.03
N HIS A 91 -6.05 11.22 -14.06
CA HIS A 91 -4.98 11.21 -15.06
C HIS A 91 -3.64 11.76 -14.54
N ASN A 92 -3.68 12.72 -13.61
CA ASN A 92 -2.46 13.30 -13.05
C ASN A 92 -2.00 12.54 -11.78
N ASP A 93 -2.90 12.40 -10.83
CA ASP A 93 -2.66 11.63 -9.59
C ASP A 93 -3.91 10.80 -9.26
N SER A 94 -3.84 9.52 -9.52
CA SER A 94 -4.97 8.61 -9.36
C SER A 94 -5.49 8.50 -7.93
N MET A 95 -4.67 8.83 -6.93
CA MET A 95 -5.08 8.85 -5.53
C MET A 95 -5.98 10.05 -5.18
N LEU A 96 -6.06 11.05 -6.05
CA LEU A 96 -6.94 12.21 -5.90
C LEU A 96 -8.28 12.04 -6.62
N ALA A 97 -8.48 10.95 -7.35
CA ALA A 97 -9.73 10.67 -8.03
C ALA A 97 -10.87 10.47 -7.01
N ALA A 98 -12.00 11.12 -7.26
CA ALA A 98 -13.16 11.07 -6.35
C ALA A 98 -13.72 9.65 -6.14
N ASN A 99 -13.57 8.78 -7.16
CA ASN A 99 -14.02 7.40 -7.14
C ASN A 99 -12.93 6.39 -6.75
N GLN A 100 -11.73 6.86 -6.33
CA GLN A 100 -10.66 5.98 -5.88
C GLN A 100 -11.08 5.23 -4.62
N ARG A 101 -10.80 3.93 -4.59
CA ARG A 101 -11.02 3.03 -3.44
C ARG A 101 -9.81 2.12 -3.28
N ILE A 102 -9.66 1.55 -2.10
CA ILE A 102 -8.65 0.52 -1.84
C ILE A 102 -9.26 -0.86 -2.08
N TRP A 103 -8.72 -1.57 -3.06
CA TRP A 103 -9.12 -2.93 -3.41
C TRP A 103 -8.96 -3.88 -2.23
N GLY A 104 -10.00 -4.70 -1.99
CA GLY A 104 -10.03 -5.67 -0.88
C GLY A 104 -10.13 -5.05 0.51
N PHE A 105 -10.38 -3.73 0.59
CA PHE A 105 -10.67 -2.99 1.81
C PHE A 105 -11.99 -2.21 1.66
N GLU A 106 -12.05 -1.27 0.72
CA GLU A 106 -13.26 -0.51 0.38
C GLU A 106 -14.04 -1.15 -0.77
N THR A 107 -13.49 -2.17 -1.40
CA THR A 107 -14.13 -3.00 -2.42
C THR A 107 -14.05 -4.47 -2.06
N ASN A 108 -14.92 -5.30 -2.62
CA ASN A 108 -14.85 -6.75 -2.48
C ASN A 108 -13.88 -7.38 -3.50
N PHE A 109 -13.72 -8.70 -3.46
CA PHE A 109 -12.89 -9.53 -4.34
C PHE A 109 -11.40 -9.29 -4.17
N GLY A 110 -10.94 -9.15 -2.91
CA GLY A 110 -9.53 -8.94 -2.57
C GLY A 110 -8.62 -10.14 -2.84
N GLY A 111 -7.35 -9.96 -2.51
CA GLY A 111 -6.27 -10.89 -2.85
C GLY A 111 -6.14 -12.12 -1.96
N LEU A 112 -6.84 -12.21 -0.82
CA LEU A 112 -6.83 -13.40 0.04
C LEU A 112 -7.86 -14.43 -0.43
N ALA A 113 -7.70 -14.88 -1.67
CA ALA A 113 -8.55 -15.86 -2.34
C ALA A 113 -7.76 -16.61 -3.40
N ASP A 114 -8.26 -17.77 -3.85
CA ASP A 114 -7.66 -18.53 -4.96
C ASP A 114 -7.80 -17.78 -6.30
N LEU A 115 -8.93 -17.09 -6.47
CA LEU A 115 -9.24 -16.32 -7.66
C LEU A 115 -9.74 -14.92 -7.27
N SER A 116 -9.23 -13.90 -7.94
CA SER A 116 -9.65 -12.54 -7.73
C SER A 116 -10.00 -11.83 -9.04
N VAL A 117 -11.03 -10.98 -8.98
CA VAL A 117 -11.42 -10.11 -10.10
C VAL A 117 -10.89 -8.71 -9.85
N VAL A 118 -10.07 -8.23 -10.75
CA VAL A 118 -9.41 -6.93 -10.66
C VAL A 118 -9.60 -6.12 -11.93
N LYS A 119 -9.52 -4.80 -11.84
CA LYS A 119 -9.49 -3.95 -13.02
C LYS A 119 -8.15 -4.10 -13.77
N ALA A 120 -8.18 -4.01 -15.09
CA ALA A 120 -6.97 -4.16 -15.90
C ALA A 120 -5.89 -3.09 -15.60
N ASN A 121 -6.30 -1.90 -15.15
CA ASN A 121 -5.40 -0.82 -14.75
C ASN A 121 -4.71 -1.05 -13.38
N GLN A 122 -5.14 -2.05 -12.61
CA GLN A 122 -4.44 -2.48 -11.39
C GLN A 122 -3.28 -3.44 -11.66
N LEU A 123 -3.19 -3.97 -12.87
CA LEU A 123 -2.21 -5.00 -13.22
C LEU A 123 -0.88 -4.40 -13.64
N MET A 124 0.19 -4.98 -13.13
CA MET A 124 1.58 -4.69 -13.52
C MET A 124 2.30 -6.00 -13.84
N PRO A 125 3.27 -6.00 -14.76
CA PRO A 125 4.08 -7.19 -15.00
C PRO A 125 4.80 -7.62 -13.73
N LYS A 126 4.69 -8.90 -13.35
CA LYS A 126 5.48 -9.43 -12.24
C LYS A 126 6.97 -9.38 -12.60
N PRO A 127 7.83 -8.76 -11.78
CA PRO A 127 9.27 -8.80 -12.00
C PRO A 127 9.77 -10.25 -12.05
N ALA A 128 10.56 -10.58 -13.07
CA ALA A 128 10.97 -11.96 -13.32
C ALA A 128 11.88 -12.54 -12.21
N HIS A 129 12.66 -11.68 -11.56
CA HIS A 129 13.62 -12.04 -10.52
C HIS A 129 13.01 -12.22 -9.13
N LEU A 130 11.78 -11.78 -8.91
CA LEU A 130 11.08 -11.92 -7.63
C LEU A 130 10.30 -13.24 -7.56
N SER A 131 10.20 -13.83 -6.38
CA SER A 131 9.24 -14.91 -6.09
C SER A 131 7.79 -14.39 -6.19
N TRP A 132 6.81 -15.25 -6.02
CA TRP A 132 5.40 -14.80 -5.96
C TRP A 132 5.14 -13.97 -4.72
N GLU A 133 5.67 -14.40 -3.58
CA GLU A 133 5.54 -13.77 -2.27
C GLU A 133 6.18 -12.38 -2.27
N GLU A 134 7.42 -12.27 -2.73
CA GLU A 134 8.12 -10.98 -2.86
C GLU A 134 7.39 -10.02 -3.80
N ALA A 135 6.89 -10.52 -4.91
CA ALA A 135 6.13 -9.71 -5.86
C ALA A 135 4.79 -9.24 -5.28
N ALA A 136 4.12 -10.07 -4.47
CA ALA A 136 2.85 -9.69 -3.84
C ALA A 136 3.00 -8.51 -2.90
N VAL A 137 4.01 -8.53 -2.00
CA VAL A 137 4.20 -7.45 -0.99
C VAL A 137 4.68 -6.14 -1.60
N ASN A 138 5.22 -6.18 -2.81
CA ASN A 138 5.85 -5.03 -3.44
C ASN A 138 4.82 -3.97 -3.90
N ALA A 139 3.69 -4.40 -4.45
CA ALA A 139 2.78 -3.49 -5.16
C ALA A 139 2.23 -2.37 -4.27
N LEU A 140 1.66 -2.68 -3.11
CA LEU A 140 1.09 -1.68 -2.20
C LEU A 140 2.17 -0.85 -1.50
N CYS A 141 3.09 -1.51 -0.81
CA CYS A 141 4.06 -0.83 0.04
C CYS A 141 5.06 0.01 -0.76
N SER A 142 5.58 -0.51 -1.88
CA SER A 142 6.54 0.21 -2.70
C SER A 142 5.90 1.40 -3.41
N SER A 143 4.72 1.23 -4.03
CA SER A 143 4.05 2.32 -4.73
C SER A 143 3.60 3.44 -3.78
N THR A 144 3.10 3.08 -2.60
CA THR A 144 2.73 4.05 -1.57
C THR A 144 3.95 4.83 -1.10
N SER A 145 5.06 4.15 -0.80
CA SER A 145 6.32 4.79 -0.39
C SER A 145 6.84 5.72 -1.47
N TYR A 146 6.85 5.26 -2.73
CA TYR A 146 7.31 6.05 -3.85
C TYR A 146 6.48 7.32 -4.03
N ARG A 147 5.15 7.18 -4.06
CA ARG A 147 4.25 8.33 -4.18
C ARG A 147 4.42 9.33 -3.03
N MET A 148 4.56 8.85 -1.79
CA MET A 148 4.76 9.72 -0.63
C MET A 148 6.08 10.49 -0.69
N LEU A 149 7.11 9.91 -1.30
CA LEU A 149 8.43 10.56 -1.43
C LEU A 149 8.47 11.54 -2.59
N VAL A 150 8.01 11.15 -3.78
CA VAL A 150 8.26 11.91 -5.02
C VAL A 150 7.04 12.59 -5.62
N GLY A 151 5.84 12.33 -5.11
CA GLY A 151 4.62 12.94 -5.62
C GLY A 151 4.59 14.45 -5.40
N ASP A 152 4.08 15.20 -6.38
CA ASP A 152 3.96 16.68 -6.30
C ASP A 152 3.09 17.12 -5.12
N ASN A 153 2.11 16.31 -4.74
CA ASN A 153 1.22 16.53 -3.61
C ASN A 153 1.68 15.81 -2.32
N ALA A 154 2.96 15.45 -2.22
CA ALA A 154 3.55 14.74 -1.09
C ALA A 154 4.89 15.39 -0.68
N ALA A 155 5.88 14.62 -0.26
CA ALA A 155 7.16 15.18 0.21
C ALA A 155 7.97 15.85 -0.91
N ASN A 156 7.75 15.48 -2.17
CA ASN A 156 8.45 16.01 -3.34
C ASN A 156 9.98 15.99 -3.18
N MET A 157 10.49 14.89 -2.65
CA MET A 157 11.89 14.66 -2.31
C MET A 157 12.83 14.93 -3.48
N LYS A 158 13.94 15.58 -3.20
CA LYS A 158 15.04 15.82 -4.14
C LYS A 158 16.31 15.12 -3.68
N GLN A 159 17.23 14.91 -4.61
CA GLN A 159 18.56 14.44 -4.29
C GLN A 159 19.24 15.36 -3.26
N GLY A 160 19.82 14.79 -2.22
CA GLY A 160 20.47 15.51 -1.12
C GLY A 160 19.55 15.85 0.06
N ASP A 161 18.25 15.60 -0.04
CA ASP A 161 17.33 15.85 1.07
C ASP A 161 17.55 14.89 2.23
N ASN A 162 17.34 15.40 3.45
CA ASN A 162 17.20 14.57 4.65
C ASN A 162 15.74 14.20 4.83
N VAL A 163 15.45 12.90 4.86
CA VAL A 163 14.07 12.39 4.92
C VAL A 163 13.83 11.66 6.23
N PHE A 164 12.96 12.23 7.06
CA PHE A 164 12.55 11.64 8.32
C PHE A 164 11.47 10.59 8.10
N ILE A 165 11.72 9.32 8.51
CA ILE A 165 10.85 8.18 8.25
C ILE A 165 10.40 7.58 9.58
N TRP A 166 9.15 7.84 9.95
CA TRP A 166 8.55 7.24 11.14
C TRP A 166 8.14 5.79 10.87
N GLY A 167 8.59 4.87 11.74
CA GLY A 167 8.33 3.44 11.55
C GLY A 167 9.11 2.85 10.37
N ALA A 168 10.38 3.21 10.25
CA ALA A 168 11.24 2.95 9.10
C ALA A 168 11.48 1.46 8.77
N THR A 169 11.18 0.53 9.68
CA THR A 169 11.24 -0.93 9.45
C THR A 169 9.88 -1.55 9.14
N GLY A 170 8.80 -0.76 9.10
CA GLY A 170 7.49 -1.24 8.67
C GLY A 170 7.43 -1.48 7.16
N GLY A 171 6.34 -2.07 6.67
CA GLY A 171 6.17 -2.36 5.23
C GLY A 171 6.43 -1.15 4.33
N ILE A 172 5.78 -0.01 4.60
CA ILE A 172 5.99 1.24 3.85
C ILE A 172 7.37 1.83 4.17
N GLY A 173 7.76 1.89 5.46
CA GLY A 173 8.99 2.53 5.91
C GLY A 173 10.26 1.88 5.36
N ALA A 174 10.29 0.56 5.24
CA ALA A 174 11.43 -0.16 4.69
C ALA A 174 11.65 0.14 3.20
N TYR A 175 10.57 0.24 2.41
CA TYR A 175 10.66 0.70 1.03
C TYR A 175 11.05 2.17 0.95
N ALA A 176 10.48 3.03 1.80
CA ALA A 176 10.83 4.44 1.84
C ALA A 176 12.33 4.64 2.12
N THR A 177 12.89 3.92 3.10
CA THR A 177 14.32 3.98 3.42
C THR A 177 15.19 3.63 2.20
N GLN A 178 14.88 2.53 1.52
CA GLN A 178 15.62 2.12 0.33
C GLN A 178 15.45 3.10 -0.84
N LEU A 179 14.25 3.62 -1.04
CA LEU A 179 13.98 4.59 -2.11
C LEU A 179 14.69 5.92 -1.86
N VAL A 180 14.78 6.39 -0.62
CA VAL A 180 15.55 7.59 -0.25
C VAL A 180 17.03 7.40 -0.55
N LEU A 181 17.62 6.27 -0.12
CA LEU A 181 19.02 5.94 -0.40
C LEU A 181 19.29 5.88 -1.91
N ASN A 182 18.44 5.18 -2.66
CA ASN A 182 18.57 5.05 -4.11
C ASN A 182 18.37 6.38 -4.85
N GLY A 183 17.57 7.29 -4.28
CA GLY A 183 17.33 8.63 -4.80
C GLY A 183 18.42 9.64 -4.43
N GLY A 184 19.46 9.22 -3.71
CA GLY A 184 20.55 10.09 -3.26
C GLY A 184 20.16 11.02 -2.12
N GLY A 185 19.13 10.71 -1.36
CA GLY A 185 18.76 11.37 -0.11
C GLY A 185 19.36 10.65 1.09
N THR A 186 19.22 11.26 2.26
CA THR A 186 19.67 10.73 3.54
C THR A 186 18.48 10.34 4.40
N PRO A 187 18.18 9.05 4.61
CA PRO A 187 17.09 8.64 5.49
C PRO A 187 17.46 8.83 6.96
N VAL A 188 16.54 9.35 7.76
CA VAL A 188 16.59 9.39 9.22
C VAL A 188 15.46 8.49 9.73
N GLY A 189 15.80 7.27 10.12
CA GLY A 189 14.81 6.23 10.42
C GLY A 189 14.45 6.18 11.90
N VAL A 190 13.14 6.23 12.23
CA VAL A 190 12.66 6.04 13.59
C VAL A 190 12.18 4.61 13.79
N VAL A 191 12.71 3.98 14.83
CA VAL A 191 12.39 2.59 15.22
C VAL A 191 11.93 2.54 16.68
N SER A 192 11.63 1.33 17.18
CA SER A 192 11.15 1.12 18.54
C SER A 192 11.88 -0.01 19.27
N SER A 193 13.00 -0.45 18.74
CA SER A 193 13.89 -1.42 19.42
C SER A 193 15.27 -1.46 18.75
N PRO A 194 16.30 -1.92 19.50
CA PRO A 194 17.66 -2.09 18.97
C PRO A 194 17.74 -3.03 17.76
N GLU A 195 17.00 -4.13 17.75
CA GLU A 195 17.00 -5.10 16.64
C GLU A 195 16.49 -4.45 15.34
N ARG A 196 15.53 -3.53 15.46
CA ARG A 196 15.03 -2.76 14.31
C ARG A 196 16.04 -1.72 13.84
N ALA A 197 16.84 -1.16 14.76
CA ALA A 197 17.94 -0.27 14.41
C ALA A 197 19.01 -1.02 13.62
N GLU A 198 19.40 -2.22 14.06
CA GLU A 198 20.32 -3.08 13.32
C GLU A 198 19.84 -3.39 11.90
N LEU A 199 18.55 -3.66 11.74
CA LEU A 199 17.95 -3.91 10.42
C LEU A 199 18.10 -2.69 9.50
N LEU A 200 17.82 -1.48 9.99
CA LEU A 200 17.99 -0.25 9.21
C LEU A 200 19.47 0.00 8.86
N ASN A 201 20.37 -0.21 9.80
CA ASN A 201 21.80 -0.08 9.55
C ASN A 201 22.27 -1.07 8.46
N ALA A 202 21.77 -2.31 8.49
CA ALA A 202 22.06 -3.30 7.46
C ALA A 202 21.51 -2.90 6.08
N MET A 203 20.46 -2.08 6.02
CA MET A 203 19.93 -1.49 4.79
C MET A 203 20.71 -0.27 4.30
N GLY A 204 21.67 0.24 5.09
CA GLY A 204 22.47 1.42 4.78
C GLY A 204 21.93 2.73 5.36
N CYS A 205 20.95 2.70 6.25
CA CYS A 205 20.49 3.88 6.97
C CYS A 205 21.43 4.17 8.15
N GLU A 206 22.20 5.25 8.05
CA GLU A 206 23.18 5.64 9.08
C GLU A 206 22.55 6.36 10.27
N PHE A 207 21.47 7.10 10.04
CA PHE A 207 20.80 7.89 11.06
C PHE A 207 19.56 7.17 11.57
N VAL A 208 19.68 6.58 12.77
CA VAL A 208 18.60 5.80 13.38
C VAL A 208 18.27 6.37 14.75
N VAL A 209 16.99 6.59 15.00
CA VAL A 209 16.44 7.05 16.28
C VAL A 209 15.60 5.93 16.89
N ASP A 210 16.00 5.36 18.01
CA ASP A 210 15.15 4.47 18.79
C ASP A 210 14.29 5.31 19.75
N ARG A 211 13.00 5.42 19.45
CA ARG A 211 12.02 6.18 20.23
C ARG A 211 11.73 5.61 21.62
N LYS A 212 12.23 4.41 21.91
CA LYS A 212 12.10 3.77 23.23
C LYS A 212 13.41 3.76 24.02
N ALA A 213 14.48 4.29 23.45
CA ALA A 213 15.73 4.45 24.18
C ALA A 213 15.54 5.37 25.39
N GLU A 214 16.35 5.16 26.43
CA GLU A 214 16.31 5.96 27.62
C GLU A 214 16.48 7.46 27.29
N GLY A 215 15.65 8.29 27.89
CA GLY A 215 15.66 9.75 27.67
C GLY A 215 14.94 10.24 26.39
N TYR A 216 14.35 9.36 25.60
CA TYR A 216 13.61 9.77 24.39
C TYR A 216 12.10 10.02 24.63
N GLN A 217 11.60 9.82 25.83
CA GLN A 217 10.18 10.01 26.12
C GLN A 217 9.89 11.46 26.53
N PHE A 218 9.07 12.16 25.72
CA PHE A 218 8.70 13.57 25.92
C PHE A 218 7.29 13.75 26.48
N TRP A 219 6.61 12.70 26.84
CA TRP A 219 5.25 12.72 27.40
C TRP A 219 5.15 11.77 28.58
N SER A 220 4.33 12.12 29.55
CA SER A 220 3.94 11.23 30.66
C SER A 220 2.77 10.35 30.26
N ASP A 221 2.55 9.28 31.05
CA ASP A 221 1.39 8.38 30.88
C ASP A 221 0.03 9.08 31.08
N GLU A 222 0.04 10.33 31.57
CA GLU A 222 -1.15 11.16 31.77
C GLU A 222 -1.48 12.04 30.55
N ASN A 223 -0.95 11.77 29.37
CA ASN A 223 -1.11 12.61 28.17
C ASN A 223 -0.61 14.06 28.30
N THR A 224 0.22 14.34 29.29
CA THR A 224 0.88 15.64 29.39
C THR A 224 2.16 15.62 28.57
N GLN A 225 2.21 16.44 27.53
CA GLN A 225 3.36 16.59 26.70
C GLN A 225 4.25 17.71 27.26
N ASP A 226 5.47 17.38 27.70
CA ASP A 226 6.47 18.39 28.00
C ASP A 226 7.21 18.78 26.73
N GLU A 227 6.78 19.89 26.12
CA GLU A 227 7.38 20.41 24.91
C GLU A 227 8.73 21.12 25.17
N SER A 228 9.12 21.37 26.44
CA SER A 228 10.29 22.19 26.75
C SER A 228 11.62 21.52 26.36
N GLU A 229 11.71 20.20 26.48
CA GLU A 229 12.88 19.43 26.02
C GLU A 229 12.87 19.18 24.52
N TRP A 230 11.69 19.21 23.92
CA TRP A 230 11.48 18.94 22.49
C TRP A 230 11.98 20.08 21.60
N ARG A 231 12.03 21.28 22.15
CA ARG A 231 12.42 22.50 21.44
C ARG A 231 13.90 22.87 21.61
N ARG A 232 14.67 22.07 22.29
CA ARG A 232 16.13 22.23 22.50
C ARG A 232 16.91 21.38 21.51
#